data_cb11df9e3d7ecf4884d3e2534226f67c
#
_entry.id   cb11df9e3d7ecf4884d3e2534226f67c
#
_cell.length_a   1.000
_cell.length_b   1.000
_cell.length_c   1.000
_cell.angle_alpha   90.00
_cell.angle_beta   90.00
_cell.angle_gamma   90.00
#
_symmetry.space_group_name_H-M   'P 1'
#
loop_
_entity.id
_entity.type
_entity.pdbx_description
1 polymer ?
#
loop_
_entity_poly.entity_id
_entity_poly.type
_entity_poly.pdbx_seq_one_letter_code
_entity_poly.pdbx_strand_id
1 'polypeptide(L)'
;MRRMALYCASLLALASCAPAAHLTMTKAEAALINESPEVMRILTVDNDADLAVLRSSSTNFNVADLNTVEYAALARKMVKTLESTDGGVGLAAPQIGINRRVVAVQRVDKEGEPIEVYANIAIEEMRGEREAGSEGCLSVPGLRGDVMRYQDITIRYTDMNSDRMNQPRESREDIKGFAAVIFQHECDHLDGVIYTDKAENLVPDDD
;
A
#
# COMPACT_ATOMS: atom_id res chain seq x y z
N MET A 1 32.30 50.52 0.07
CA MET A 1 31.56 49.51 -0.72
C MET A 1 31.19 48.33 0.18
N ARG A 2 29.94 48.31 0.67
CA ARG A 2 29.44 47.25 1.55
C ARG A 2 28.78 46.19 0.67
N ARG A 3 29.31 44.98 0.70
CA ARG A 3 28.70 43.81 0.04
C ARG A 3 27.56 43.28 0.89
N MET A 4 26.34 43.40 0.37
CA MET A 4 25.16 42.74 0.93
C MET A 4 25.18 41.29 0.52
N ALA A 5 25.27 40.38 1.49
CA ALA A 5 25.08 38.93 1.27
C ALA A 5 23.57 38.65 1.30
N LEU A 6 23.02 38.19 0.15
CA LEU A 6 21.69 37.63 0.09
C LEU A 6 21.71 36.24 0.72
N TYR A 7 21.05 36.08 1.86
CA TYR A 7 20.71 34.76 2.40
C TYR A 7 19.46 34.24 1.65
N CYS A 8 19.68 33.25 0.83
CA CYS A 8 18.58 32.49 0.22
C CYS A 8 18.07 31.49 1.28
N ALA A 9 16.97 31.83 1.95
CA ALA A 9 16.29 30.92 2.86
C ALA A 9 15.47 29.94 2.01
N SER A 10 16.00 28.70 1.88
CA SER A 10 15.23 27.58 1.33
C SER A 10 14.13 27.18 2.32
N LEU A 11 12.89 27.53 2.01
CA LEU A 11 11.73 26.97 2.68
C LEU A 11 11.65 25.47 2.32
N LEU A 12 12.04 24.61 3.24
CA LEU A 12 11.60 23.22 3.23
C LEU A 12 10.08 23.24 3.47
N ALA A 13 9.32 22.97 2.43
CA ALA A 13 7.90 22.63 2.57
C ALA A 13 7.81 21.28 3.29
N LEU A 14 7.55 21.31 4.59
CA LEU A 14 7.10 20.15 5.34
C LEU A 14 5.71 19.82 4.76
N ALA A 15 5.65 18.78 3.91
CA ALA A 15 4.40 18.17 3.54
C ALA A 15 3.75 17.65 4.84
N SER A 16 2.81 18.41 5.37
CA SER A 16 1.95 17.97 6.47
C SER A 16 1.11 16.81 5.95
N CYS A 17 1.53 15.60 6.25
CA CYS A 17 0.74 14.40 6.01
C CYS A 17 -0.44 14.45 7.00
N ALA A 18 -1.55 15.06 6.60
CA ALA A 18 -2.78 15.01 7.37
C ALA A 18 -3.21 13.54 7.48
N PRO A 19 -3.65 13.07 8.66
CA PRO A 19 -4.12 11.70 8.81
C PRO A 19 -5.28 11.44 7.84
N ALA A 20 -5.26 10.30 7.14
CA ALA A 20 -6.32 9.92 6.22
C ALA A 20 -7.67 9.88 6.95
N ALA A 21 -8.71 10.42 6.30
CA ALA A 21 -10.06 10.44 6.89
C ALA A 21 -10.58 9.01 7.10
N HIS A 22 -11.28 8.77 8.22
CA HIS A 22 -12.00 7.53 8.48
C HIS A 22 -13.42 7.66 7.90
N LEU A 23 -13.73 6.89 6.87
CA LEU A 23 -15.02 6.91 6.20
C LEU A 23 -15.70 5.56 6.27
N THR A 24 -17.02 5.58 6.44
CA THR A 24 -17.85 4.37 6.39
C THR A 24 -17.80 3.76 4.99
N MET A 25 -17.84 2.43 4.91
CA MET A 25 -17.92 1.69 3.65
C MET A 25 -19.17 2.14 2.87
N THR A 26 -18.99 2.48 1.62
CA THR A 26 -20.09 2.89 0.75
C THR A 26 -20.85 1.67 0.22
N LYS A 27 -22.10 1.89 -0.22
CA LYS A 27 -22.89 0.83 -0.88
C LYS A 27 -22.22 0.32 -2.16
N ALA A 28 -21.53 1.20 -2.89
CA ALA A 28 -20.82 0.81 -4.11
C ALA A 28 -19.62 -0.09 -3.81
N GLU A 29 -18.83 0.22 -2.76
CA GLU A 29 -17.74 -0.65 -2.31
C GLU A 29 -18.26 -2.01 -1.84
N ALA A 30 -19.33 -2.03 -1.02
CA ALA A 30 -19.94 -3.27 -0.55
C ALA A 30 -20.48 -4.12 -1.73
N ALA A 31 -21.12 -3.49 -2.72
CA ALA A 31 -21.59 -4.19 -3.92
C ALA A 31 -20.40 -4.76 -4.72
N LEU A 32 -19.37 -3.97 -4.97
CA LEU A 32 -18.16 -4.44 -5.67
C LEU A 32 -17.53 -5.64 -4.94
N ILE A 33 -17.40 -5.57 -3.62
CA ILE A 33 -16.84 -6.67 -2.82
C ILE A 33 -17.71 -7.92 -2.92
N ASN A 34 -19.04 -7.79 -2.78
CA ASN A 34 -19.94 -8.94 -2.74
C ASN A 34 -20.16 -9.59 -4.10
N GLU A 35 -20.21 -8.80 -5.18
CA GLU A 35 -20.52 -9.26 -6.53
C GLU A 35 -19.27 -9.75 -7.30
N SER A 36 -18.08 -9.34 -6.91
CA SER A 36 -16.84 -9.78 -7.54
C SER A 36 -16.55 -11.27 -7.25
N PRO A 37 -15.82 -11.96 -8.14
CA PRO A 37 -15.35 -13.32 -7.87
C PRO A 37 -14.35 -13.36 -6.72
N GLU A 38 -14.01 -14.56 -6.24
CA GLU A 38 -13.02 -14.74 -5.14
C GLU A 38 -11.61 -14.25 -5.51
N VAL A 39 -11.22 -14.43 -6.77
CA VAL A 39 -10.03 -13.81 -7.36
C VAL A 39 -10.50 -12.58 -8.12
N MET A 40 -10.13 -11.40 -7.64
CA MET A 40 -10.57 -10.14 -8.22
C MET A 40 -9.66 -9.73 -9.40
N ARG A 41 -10.23 -8.98 -10.33
CA ARG A 41 -9.44 -8.39 -11.42
C ARG A 41 -8.49 -7.34 -10.86
N ILE A 42 -7.24 -7.42 -11.25
CA ILE A 42 -6.23 -6.38 -10.96
C ILE A 42 -6.36 -5.27 -12.01
N LEU A 43 -6.43 -4.04 -11.54
CA LEU A 43 -6.45 -2.83 -12.37
C LEU A 43 -5.06 -2.54 -12.90
N THR A 44 -4.96 -2.09 -14.16
CA THR A 44 -3.66 -1.81 -14.79
C THR A 44 -3.60 -0.38 -15.34
N VAL A 45 -2.38 0.11 -15.49
CA VAL A 45 -2.12 1.47 -16.02
C VAL A 45 -2.48 1.65 -17.50
N ASP A 46 -2.68 0.55 -18.23
CA ASP A 46 -3.00 0.57 -19.67
C ASP A 46 -4.46 0.95 -19.95
N ASN A 47 -5.30 1.02 -18.92
CA ASN A 47 -6.70 1.41 -19.00
C ASN A 47 -6.92 2.73 -18.24
N ASP A 48 -7.44 3.76 -18.93
CA ASP A 48 -7.63 5.09 -18.35
C ASP A 48 -8.57 5.10 -17.12
N ALA A 49 -9.62 4.26 -17.10
CA ALA A 49 -10.54 4.18 -15.97
C ALA A 49 -9.88 3.50 -14.76
N ASP A 50 -9.07 2.46 -14.99
CA ASP A 50 -8.27 1.81 -13.96
C ASP A 50 -7.21 2.76 -13.41
N LEU A 51 -6.51 3.47 -14.30
CA LEU A 51 -5.49 4.45 -13.93
C LEU A 51 -6.07 5.56 -13.04
N ALA A 52 -7.29 6.03 -13.34
CA ALA A 52 -7.97 7.02 -12.50
C ALA A 52 -8.20 6.51 -11.06
N VAL A 53 -8.53 5.23 -10.90
CA VAL A 53 -8.67 4.59 -9.58
C VAL A 53 -7.31 4.45 -8.90
N LEU A 54 -6.30 3.93 -9.61
CA LEU A 54 -4.94 3.72 -9.10
C LEU A 54 -4.26 5.03 -8.66
N ARG A 55 -4.62 6.16 -9.28
CA ARG A 55 -4.10 7.50 -8.95
C ARG A 55 -4.86 8.21 -7.83
N SER A 56 -5.94 7.61 -7.35
CA SER A 56 -6.75 8.22 -6.28
C SER A 56 -6.20 7.86 -4.91
N SER A 57 -6.12 8.85 -4.00
CA SER A 57 -5.72 8.59 -2.62
C SER A 57 -6.78 7.78 -1.88
N SER A 58 -6.33 6.81 -1.08
CA SER A 58 -7.16 5.94 -0.27
C SER A 58 -7.49 6.55 1.09
N THR A 59 -8.67 6.23 1.61
CA THR A 59 -9.13 6.63 2.94
C THR A 59 -9.10 5.45 3.92
N ASN A 60 -9.08 5.74 5.23
CA ASN A 60 -9.24 4.69 6.23
C ASN A 60 -10.69 4.18 6.26
N PHE A 61 -10.87 2.91 6.61
CA PHE A 61 -12.16 2.42 7.05
C PHE A 61 -12.51 2.97 8.44
N ASN A 62 -13.80 3.24 8.66
CA ASN A 62 -14.30 3.37 10.02
C ASN A 62 -14.09 2.04 10.76
N VAL A 63 -13.69 2.10 12.02
CA VAL A 63 -13.40 0.91 12.84
C VAL A 63 -14.58 -0.07 12.88
N ALA A 64 -15.83 0.45 12.88
CA ALA A 64 -17.02 -0.40 12.85
C ALA A 64 -17.12 -1.26 11.56
N ASP A 65 -16.67 -0.74 10.43
CA ASP A 65 -16.72 -1.46 9.15
C ASP A 65 -15.76 -2.65 9.11
N LEU A 66 -14.68 -2.60 9.89
CA LEU A 66 -13.69 -3.69 9.97
C LEU A 66 -14.25 -4.97 10.62
N ASN A 67 -15.40 -4.87 11.32
CA ASN A 67 -16.11 -6.02 11.91
C ASN A 67 -17.26 -6.54 11.03
N THR A 68 -17.36 -6.10 9.79
CA THR A 68 -18.41 -6.51 8.87
C THR A 68 -18.04 -7.73 8.05
N VAL A 69 -19.05 -8.41 7.50
CA VAL A 69 -18.85 -9.54 6.58
C VAL A 69 -18.24 -9.08 5.26
N GLU A 70 -18.51 -7.84 4.85
CA GLU A 70 -17.95 -7.22 3.66
C GLU A 70 -16.44 -7.00 3.80
N TYR A 71 -15.97 -6.48 4.94
CA TYR A 71 -14.53 -6.36 5.18
C TYR A 71 -13.85 -7.73 5.24
N ALA A 72 -14.44 -8.71 5.92
CA ALA A 72 -13.91 -10.07 5.95
C ALA A 72 -13.85 -10.70 4.54
N ALA A 73 -14.85 -10.41 3.69
CA ALA A 73 -14.84 -10.84 2.29
C ALA A 73 -13.74 -10.13 1.48
N LEU A 74 -13.57 -8.82 1.67
CA LEU A 74 -12.48 -8.05 1.04
C LEU A 74 -11.11 -8.64 1.39
N ALA A 75 -10.83 -8.82 2.68
CA ALA A 75 -9.56 -9.37 3.15
C ALA A 75 -9.26 -10.75 2.54
N ARG A 76 -10.27 -11.65 2.56
CA ARG A 76 -10.13 -12.99 1.95
C ARG A 76 -9.88 -12.92 0.44
N LYS A 77 -10.60 -12.03 -0.28
CA LYS A 77 -10.44 -11.87 -1.72
C LYS A 77 -9.09 -11.26 -2.08
N MET A 78 -8.57 -10.33 -1.29
CA MET A 78 -7.22 -9.79 -1.47
C MET A 78 -6.16 -10.90 -1.36
N VAL A 79 -6.25 -11.73 -0.31
CA VAL A 79 -5.34 -12.89 -0.14
C VAL A 79 -5.43 -13.82 -1.35
N LYS A 80 -6.64 -14.25 -1.75
CA LYS A 80 -6.82 -15.16 -2.89
C LYS A 80 -6.37 -14.56 -4.23
N THR A 81 -6.56 -13.25 -4.41
CA THR A 81 -6.08 -12.56 -5.60
C THR A 81 -4.56 -12.55 -5.64
N LEU A 82 -3.90 -12.22 -4.52
CA LEU A 82 -2.45 -12.24 -4.44
C LEU A 82 -1.89 -13.67 -4.65
N GLU A 83 -2.45 -14.69 -4.00
CA GLU A 83 -2.08 -16.10 -4.18
C GLU A 83 -2.22 -16.59 -5.62
N SER A 84 -3.09 -15.98 -6.42
CA SER A 84 -3.30 -16.35 -7.83
C SER A 84 -2.33 -15.71 -8.80
N THR A 85 -1.49 -14.78 -8.33
CA THR A 85 -0.49 -14.10 -9.17
C THR A 85 0.81 -14.91 -9.23
N ASP A 86 1.53 -14.76 -10.33
CA ASP A 86 2.87 -15.34 -10.45
C ASP A 86 3.89 -14.33 -9.88
N GLY A 87 4.55 -14.72 -8.79
CA GLY A 87 5.59 -13.91 -8.14
C GLY A 87 5.13 -12.65 -7.41
N GLY A 88 3.82 -12.38 -7.30
CA GLY A 88 3.33 -11.24 -6.51
C GLY A 88 3.54 -11.44 -5.01
N VAL A 89 4.09 -10.44 -4.34
CA VAL A 89 4.38 -10.46 -2.88
C VAL A 89 3.58 -9.42 -2.09
N GLY A 90 2.83 -8.56 -2.78
CA GLY A 90 1.98 -7.54 -2.19
C GLY A 90 0.81 -7.15 -3.10
N LEU A 91 -0.27 -6.67 -2.51
CA LEU A 91 -1.46 -6.17 -3.19
C LEU A 91 -2.15 -5.10 -2.33
N ALA A 92 -2.31 -3.91 -2.90
CA ALA A 92 -3.09 -2.84 -2.28
C ALA A 92 -4.54 -2.84 -2.76
N ALA A 93 -5.48 -2.48 -1.88
CA ALA A 93 -6.91 -2.48 -2.21
C ALA A 93 -7.27 -1.58 -3.43
N PRO A 94 -6.62 -0.44 -3.71
CA PRO A 94 -6.83 0.30 -4.96
C PRO A 94 -6.58 -0.53 -6.23
N GLN A 95 -5.66 -1.49 -6.21
CA GLN A 95 -5.38 -2.34 -7.36
C GLN A 95 -6.54 -3.29 -7.72
N ILE A 96 -7.49 -3.45 -6.82
CA ILE A 96 -8.74 -4.21 -7.05
C ILE A 96 -9.98 -3.33 -7.00
N GLY A 97 -9.82 -2.01 -7.13
CA GLY A 97 -10.92 -1.06 -7.26
C GLY A 97 -11.47 -0.51 -5.95
N ILE A 98 -10.84 -0.73 -4.82
CA ILE A 98 -11.27 -0.28 -3.50
C ILE A 98 -10.27 0.74 -2.93
N ASN A 99 -10.59 2.04 -3.02
CA ASN A 99 -9.70 3.12 -2.55
C ASN A 99 -9.73 3.26 -1.01
N ARG A 100 -9.34 2.17 -0.33
CA ARG A 100 -9.21 2.08 1.13
C ARG A 100 -7.78 1.68 1.52
N ARG A 101 -7.33 2.20 2.67
CA ARG A 101 -5.99 1.91 3.19
C ARG A 101 -5.91 0.48 3.74
N VAL A 102 -5.94 -0.49 2.82
CA VAL A 102 -5.77 -1.91 3.12
C VAL A 102 -4.74 -2.49 2.15
N VAL A 103 -3.82 -3.29 2.68
CA VAL A 103 -2.84 -4.04 1.89
C VAL A 103 -2.82 -5.50 2.33
N ALA A 104 -2.57 -6.40 1.39
CA ALA A 104 -2.18 -7.78 1.65
C ALA A 104 -0.69 -7.92 1.31
N VAL A 105 0.11 -8.47 2.22
CA VAL A 105 1.57 -8.60 2.07
C VAL A 105 2.00 -9.99 2.45
N GLN A 106 2.81 -10.63 1.60
CA GLN A 106 3.52 -11.85 1.93
C GLN A 106 4.65 -11.50 2.91
N ARG A 107 4.54 -12.01 4.14
CA ARG A 107 5.48 -11.74 5.22
C ARG A 107 6.72 -12.63 5.10
N VAL A 108 7.55 -12.31 4.10
CA VAL A 108 8.82 -13.02 3.81
C VAL A 108 9.83 -12.96 4.97
N ASP A 109 9.57 -12.11 5.94
CA ASP A 109 10.32 -11.96 7.20
C ASP A 109 9.80 -12.88 8.34
N LYS A 110 8.71 -13.62 8.12
CA LYS A 110 8.12 -14.55 9.08
C LYS A 110 8.25 -16.01 8.63
N GLU A 111 8.27 -16.93 9.59
CA GLU A 111 8.27 -18.36 9.30
C GLU A 111 7.01 -18.76 8.51
N GLY A 112 7.19 -19.49 7.42
CA GLY A 112 6.12 -19.92 6.52
C GLY A 112 5.60 -18.84 5.59
N GLU A 113 6.18 -17.64 5.62
CA GLU A 113 5.89 -16.51 4.74
C GLU A 113 4.38 -16.26 4.51
N PRO A 114 3.56 -16.12 5.58
CA PRO A 114 2.12 -15.99 5.44
C PRO A 114 1.75 -14.69 4.73
N ILE A 115 0.63 -14.70 3.99
CA ILE A 115 0.01 -13.47 3.51
C ILE A 115 -0.85 -12.89 4.63
N GLU A 116 -0.53 -11.68 5.08
CA GLU A 116 -1.26 -10.97 6.13
C GLU A 116 -1.94 -9.71 5.56
N VAL A 117 -3.12 -9.36 6.10
CA VAL A 117 -3.89 -8.19 5.66
C VAL A 117 -3.85 -7.11 6.73
N TYR A 118 -3.51 -5.89 6.32
CA TYR A 118 -3.33 -4.72 7.19
C TYR A 118 -4.34 -3.64 6.84
N ALA A 119 -5.25 -3.34 7.78
CA ALA A 119 -6.26 -2.29 7.62
C ALA A 119 -5.78 -0.95 8.17
N ASN A 120 -6.19 0.15 7.53
CA ASN A 120 -5.87 1.52 7.96
C ASN A 120 -4.36 1.75 8.12
N ILE A 121 -3.59 1.07 7.27
CA ILE A 121 -2.12 1.08 7.35
C ILE A 121 -1.53 2.43 6.92
N ALA A 122 -0.46 2.81 7.61
CA ALA A 122 0.43 3.89 7.23
C ALA A 122 1.87 3.56 7.66
N ILE A 123 2.85 4.08 6.94
CA ILE A 123 4.24 4.10 7.41
C ILE A 123 4.38 5.30 8.36
N GLU A 124 4.83 5.05 9.58
CA GLU A 124 4.99 6.06 10.63
C GLU A 124 6.42 6.57 10.73
N GLU A 125 7.40 5.66 10.56
CA GLU A 125 8.82 6.00 10.59
C GLU A 125 9.57 5.26 9.47
N MET A 126 10.62 5.90 8.98
CA MET A 126 11.59 5.34 8.05
C MET A 126 12.98 5.64 8.58
N ARG A 127 13.85 4.62 8.65
CA ARG A 127 15.17 4.72 9.31
C ARG A 127 16.29 4.27 8.39
N GLY A 128 17.47 4.87 8.60
CA GLY A 128 18.69 4.54 7.86
C GLY A 128 18.77 5.19 6.49
N GLU A 129 19.62 4.63 5.63
CA GLU A 129 19.76 5.05 4.24
C GLU A 129 18.82 4.26 3.34
N ARG A 130 18.51 4.81 2.18
CA ARG A 130 17.74 4.11 1.15
C ARG A 130 18.68 3.28 0.29
N GLU A 131 18.23 2.12 -0.10
CA GLU A 131 18.93 1.21 -0.99
C GLU A 131 18.13 1.03 -2.28
N ALA A 132 18.83 0.93 -3.41
CA ALA A 132 18.22 0.66 -4.69
C ALA A 132 17.82 -0.82 -4.78
N GLY A 133 16.63 -1.09 -5.27
CA GLY A 133 16.16 -2.44 -5.55
C GLY A 133 15.24 -2.47 -6.77
N SER A 134 15.31 -3.55 -7.55
CA SER A 134 14.46 -3.73 -8.71
C SER A 134 13.04 -4.08 -8.27
N GLU A 135 12.06 -3.27 -8.70
CA GLU A 135 10.64 -3.47 -8.44
C GLU A 135 9.88 -3.72 -9.76
N GLY A 136 8.89 -4.60 -9.70
CA GLY A 136 7.80 -4.72 -10.66
C GLY A 136 6.48 -4.44 -9.95
N CYS A 137 5.38 -4.38 -10.68
CA CYS A 137 4.06 -4.13 -10.12
C CYS A 137 2.98 -4.87 -10.91
N LEU A 138 2.06 -5.53 -10.21
CA LEU A 138 0.92 -6.21 -10.83
C LEU A 138 0.03 -5.27 -11.66
N SER A 139 0.02 -3.97 -11.33
CA SER A 139 -0.71 -2.94 -12.09
C SER A 139 0.09 -2.34 -13.25
N VAL A 140 1.38 -2.69 -13.40
CA VAL A 140 2.26 -2.24 -14.48
C VAL A 140 2.94 -3.47 -15.09
N PRO A 141 2.20 -4.29 -15.84
CA PRO A 141 2.73 -5.54 -16.38
C PRO A 141 3.88 -5.30 -17.38
N GLY A 142 4.86 -6.19 -17.39
CA GLY A 142 5.95 -6.22 -18.35
C GLY A 142 7.01 -5.13 -18.17
N LEU A 143 7.07 -4.45 -17.02
CA LEU A 143 8.10 -3.47 -16.71
C LEU A 143 8.68 -3.68 -15.30
N ARG A 144 10.00 -3.46 -15.19
CA ARG A 144 10.73 -3.37 -13.91
C ARG A 144 11.57 -2.10 -13.88
N GLY A 145 11.92 -1.63 -12.67
CA GLY A 145 12.80 -0.48 -12.51
C GLY A 145 13.39 -0.38 -11.11
N ASP A 146 14.50 0.32 -10.98
CA ASP A 146 15.19 0.49 -9.71
C ASP A 146 14.54 1.58 -8.87
N VAL A 147 14.14 1.25 -7.63
CA VAL A 147 13.52 2.19 -6.69
C VAL A 147 14.32 2.26 -5.41
N MET A 148 14.54 3.47 -4.90
CA MET A 148 15.26 3.71 -3.64
C MET A 148 14.30 3.56 -2.45
N ARG A 149 14.51 2.51 -1.62
CA ARG A 149 13.67 2.19 -0.45
C ARG A 149 14.46 2.12 0.85
N TYR A 150 13.78 2.45 1.96
CA TYR A 150 14.33 2.22 3.30
C TYR A 150 14.22 0.73 3.65
N GLN A 151 15.26 0.21 4.34
CA GLN A 151 15.29 -1.18 4.79
C GLN A 151 14.82 -1.38 6.23
N ASP A 152 14.43 -0.31 6.92
CA ASP A 152 13.92 -0.33 8.30
C ASP A 152 12.80 0.72 8.43
N ILE A 153 11.58 0.26 8.70
CA ILE A 153 10.40 1.12 8.83
C ILE A 153 9.58 0.70 10.04
N THR A 154 8.75 1.62 10.55
CA THR A 154 7.66 1.30 11.46
C THR A 154 6.34 1.50 10.73
N ILE A 155 5.50 0.47 10.70
CA ILE A 155 4.12 0.57 10.23
C ILE A 155 3.17 0.78 11.40
N ARG A 156 2.08 1.52 11.17
CA ARG A 156 0.92 1.63 12.05
C ARG A 156 -0.31 1.14 11.30
N TYR A 157 -1.13 0.33 11.97
CA TYR A 157 -2.32 -0.27 11.36
C TYR A 157 -3.38 -0.57 12.41
N THR A 158 -4.59 -0.92 11.97
CA THR A 158 -5.64 -1.45 12.85
C THR A 158 -5.55 -2.97 12.89
N ASP A 159 -5.11 -3.51 14.03
CA ASP A 159 -5.08 -4.96 14.28
C ASP A 159 -6.46 -5.46 14.69
N MET A 160 -6.95 -6.46 13.96
CA MET A 160 -8.25 -7.09 14.18
C MET A 160 -8.21 -8.27 15.15
N ASN A 161 -7.00 -8.75 15.52
CA ASN A 161 -6.78 -9.97 16.30
C ASN A 161 -6.15 -9.71 17.68
N SER A 162 -6.05 -8.44 18.09
CA SER A 162 -5.14 -8.03 19.16
C SER A 162 -5.57 -8.39 20.58
N ASP A 163 -6.80 -8.85 20.81
CA ASP A 163 -7.25 -9.28 22.14
C ASP A 163 -8.30 -10.39 22.12
N ARG A 164 -8.59 -10.94 23.32
CA ARG A 164 -9.57 -12.01 23.50
C ARG A 164 -11.02 -11.57 23.19
N MET A 165 -11.26 -10.28 22.96
CA MET A 165 -12.58 -9.72 22.65
C MET A 165 -12.73 -9.36 21.17
N ASN A 166 -11.74 -9.64 20.33
CA ASN A 166 -11.73 -9.27 18.89
C ASN A 166 -12.09 -7.79 18.65
N GLN A 167 -11.55 -6.89 19.50
CA GLN A 167 -11.76 -5.47 19.33
C GLN A 167 -10.63 -4.90 18.46
N PRO A 168 -10.94 -4.16 17.41
CA PRO A 168 -9.94 -3.48 16.58
C PRO A 168 -9.10 -2.52 17.43
N ARG A 169 -7.78 -2.61 17.33
CA ARG A 169 -6.85 -1.76 18.06
C ARG A 169 -5.75 -1.23 17.14
N GLU A 170 -5.32 0.01 17.36
CA GLU A 170 -4.13 0.53 16.71
C GLU A 170 -2.90 -0.24 17.22
N SER A 171 -2.13 -0.75 16.28
CA SER A 171 -0.89 -1.48 16.51
C SER A 171 0.25 -0.91 15.69
N ARG A 172 1.47 -1.14 16.15
CA ARG A 172 2.72 -0.75 15.49
C ARG A 172 3.62 -1.96 15.38
N GLU A 173 4.34 -2.04 14.28
CA GLU A 173 5.30 -3.11 14.03
C GLU A 173 6.51 -2.56 13.30
N ASP A 174 7.72 -2.92 13.75
CA ASP A 174 8.97 -2.64 13.05
C ASP A 174 9.20 -3.71 11.99
N ILE A 175 9.39 -3.27 10.75
CA ILE A 175 9.58 -4.14 9.60
C ILE A 175 10.95 -3.87 8.99
N LYS A 176 11.67 -4.93 8.61
CA LYS A 176 13.04 -4.82 8.08
C LYS A 176 13.23 -5.59 6.78
N GLY A 177 14.29 -5.19 6.04
CA GLY A 177 14.72 -5.86 4.81
C GLY A 177 13.66 -5.80 3.71
N PHE A 178 13.54 -6.87 2.94
CA PHE A 178 12.67 -6.90 1.77
C PHE A 178 11.17 -6.73 2.13
N ALA A 179 10.72 -7.21 3.28
CA ALA A 179 9.36 -6.93 3.74
C ALA A 179 9.10 -5.41 3.89
N ALA A 180 10.09 -4.62 4.37
CA ALA A 180 9.96 -3.17 4.44
C ALA A 180 9.82 -2.53 3.05
N VAL A 181 10.48 -3.08 2.03
CA VAL A 181 10.33 -2.64 0.62
C VAL A 181 8.90 -2.89 0.14
N ILE A 182 8.36 -4.11 0.35
CA ILE A 182 6.99 -4.47 -0.03
C ILE A 182 5.99 -3.50 0.60
N PHE A 183 6.06 -3.28 1.91
CA PHE A 183 5.15 -2.36 2.59
C PHE A 183 5.21 -0.93 2.04
N GLN A 184 6.40 -0.42 1.68
CA GLN A 184 6.55 0.89 1.07
C GLN A 184 5.89 0.95 -0.32
N HIS A 185 6.07 -0.10 -1.14
CA HIS A 185 5.43 -0.22 -2.45
C HIS A 185 3.90 -0.21 -2.31
N GLU A 186 3.34 -1.05 -1.43
CA GLU A 186 1.89 -1.12 -1.25
C GLU A 186 1.31 0.15 -0.63
N CYS A 187 2.01 0.82 0.28
CA CYS A 187 1.59 2.10 0.84
C CYS A 187 1.62 3.23 -0.21
N ASP A 188 2.54 3.19 -1.17
CA ASP A 188 2.54 4.13 -2.30
C ASP A 188 1.23 4.05 -3.09
N HIS A 189 0.74 2.85 -3.40
CA HIS A 189 -0.55 2.67 -4.05
C HIS A 189 -1.72 3.29 -3.27
N LEU A 190 -1.67 3.27 -1.94
CA LEU A 190 -2.68 3.91 -1.10
C LEU A 190 -2.69 5.43 -1.23
N ASP A 191 -1.57 6.01 -1.63
CA ASP A 191 -1.39 7.44 -1.84
C ASP A 191 -1.48 7.85 -3.34
N GLY A 192 -1.91 6.91 -4.20
CA GLY A 192 -2.04 7.13 -5.65
C GLY A 192 -0.71 7.20 -6.40
N VAL A 193 0.36 6.72 -5.78
CA VAL A 193 1.72 6.67 -6.36
C VAL A 193 1.97 5.29 -6.94
N ILE A 194 2.49 5.24 -8.16
CA ILE A 194 2.90 4.01 -8.82
C ILE A 194 4.43 3.97 -8.82
N TYR A 195 5.03 2.78 -8.66
CA TYR A 195 6.49 2.65 -8.54
C TYR A 195 7.24 3.33 -9.70
N THR A 196 6.67 3.38 -10.89
CA THR A 196 7.24 4.06 -12.08
C THR A 196 7.43 5.57 -11.89
N ASP A 197 6.76 6.19 -10.93
CA ASP A 197 6.96 7.61 -10.59
C ASP A 197 8.27 7.84 -9.83
N LYS A 198 8.84 6.78 -9.26
CA LYS A 198 10.04 6.78 -8.42
C LYS A 198 11.19 6.00 -9.04
N ALA A 199 10.87 5.13 -10.00
CA ALA A 199 11.81 4.20 -10.59
C ALA A 199 12.79 4.91 -11.50
N GLU A 200 14.04 4.48 -11.44
CA GLU A 200 15.07 4.74 -12.44
C GLU A 200 15.28 3.47 -13.28
N ASN A 201 15.84 3.62 -14.47
CA ASN A 201 16.22 2.50 -15.34
C ASN A 201 15.07 1.51 -15.62
N LEU A 202 13.90 2.02 -16.05
CA LEU A 202 12.80 1.16 -16.47
C LEU A 202 13.22 0.28 -17.65
N VAL A 203 13.04 -1.04 -17.48
CA VAL A 203 13.36 -2.07 -18.49
C VAL A 203 12.16 -3.01 -18.68
N PRO A 204 12.03 -3.68 -19.84
CA PRO A 204 11.09 -4.77 -19.98
C PRO A 204 11.33 -5.85 -18.92
N ASP A 205 10.26 -6.44 -18.40
CA ASP A 205 10.29 -7.64 -17.56
C ASP A 205 10.26 -8.84 -18.51
N ASP A 206 11.45 -9.39 -18.79
CA ASP A 206 11.66 -10.49 -19.76
C ASP A 206 11.47 -11.88 -19.11
N ASP A 207 10.49 -12.05 -18.21
CA ASP A 207 10.15 -13.36 -17.60
C ASP A 207 9.40 -14.30 -18.53
#